data_83188e90544059d2d72241c0884d6ba5
#
_entry.id   83188e90544059d2d72241c0884d6ba5
#
_cell.length_a   1.000
_cell.length_b   1.000
_cell.length_c   1.000
_cell.angle_alpha   90.00
_cell.angle_beta   90.00
_cell.angle_gamma   90.00
#
_symmetry.space_group_name_H-M   'P 1'
#
loop_
_entity.id
_entity.type
_entity.pdbx_description
1 polymer ?
#
loop_
_entity_poly.entity_id
_entity_poly.type
_entity_poly.pdbx_seq_one_letter_code
_entity_poly.pdbx_strand_id
1 'polypeptide(L)'
;MDHNFSCKCIRLRKASNNLTKIYDSALIKVDLKITQFSTLKNIQKLGKTNFKDLSYLLELDRTTVLRNIEKLIKMNLISYKNEQNSKNKIIQLTTVGKSKLREAIIIWEETQHKYIKALGIKNYKEIDTLITKISKINI
;
A
#
# COMPACT_ATOMS: atom_id res chain seq x y z
N MET A 1 19.28 36.22 7.89
CA MET A 1 18.17 35.44 8.48
C MET A 1 17.71 34.48 7.44
N ASP A 2 18.08 33.24 7.61
CA ASP A 2 17.52 32.19 6.74
C ASP A 2 16.06 31.96 7.09
N HIS A 3 15.19 32.59 6.31
CA HIS A 3 13.76 32.32 6.36
C HIS A 3 13.45 30.98 5.66
N ASN A 4 14.27 29.96 5.91
CA ASN A 4 14.02 28.65 5.36
C ASN A 4 12.92 27.98 6.20
N PHE A 5 11.69 28.36 5.92
CA PHE A 5 10.52 27.70 6.52
C PHE A 5 10.54 26.23 6.11
N SER A 6 11.08 25.41 7.00
CA SER A 6 11.23 23.96 6.76
C SER A 6 10.22 23.17 7.59
N CYS A 7 8.97 23.17 7.15
CA CYS A 7 7.93 22.35 7.77
C CYS A 7 8.20 20.87 7.52
N LYS A 8 8.42 20.11 8.57
CA LYS A 8 8.68 18.67 8.49
C LYS A 8 7.51 17.90 7.87
N CYS A 9 6.30 18.30 8.17
CA CYS A 9 5.10 17.70 7.57
C CYS A 9 5.12 17.79 6.04
N ILE A 10 5.37 18.98 5.50
CA ILE A 10 5.41 19.19 4.05
C ILE A 10 6.60 18.45 3.43
N ARG A 11 7.74 18.44 4.08
CA ARG A 11 8.92 17.72 3.58
C ARG A 11 8.71 16.22 3.58
N LEU A 12 8.05 15.66 4.61
CA LEU A 12 7.70 14.24 4.67
C LEU A 12 6.72 13.86 3.57
N ARG A 13 5.74 14.72 3.28
CA ARG A 13 4.81 14.50 2.17
C ARG A 13 5.53 14.45 0.82
N LYS A 14 6.45 15.37 0.59
CA LYS A 14 7.27 15.39 -0.63
C LYS A 14 8.13 14.12 -0.75
N ALA A 15 8.77 13.71 0.33
CA ALA A 15 9.57 12.48 0.36
C ALA A 15 8.69 11.25 0.11
N SER A 16 7.53 11.17 0.74
CA SER A 16 6.55 10.10 0.52
C SER A 16 6.07 10.06 -0.93
N ASN A 17 5.78 11.21 -1.53
CA ASN A 17 5.39 11.29 -2.94
C ASN A 17 6.51 10.80 -3.88
N ASN A 18 7.76 11.09 -3.54
CA ASN A 18 8.90 10.60 -4.32
C ASN A 18 9.00 9.07 -4.26
N LEU A 19 8.83 8.48 -3.08
CA LEU A 19 8.80 7.02 -2.93
C LEU A 19 7.65 6.40 -3.72
N THR A 20 6.47 7.00 -3.66
CA THR A 20 5.31 6.57 -4.45
C THR A 20 5.64 6.51 -5.94
N LYS A 21 6.29 7.56 -6.47
CA LYS A 21 6.71 7.60 -7.88
C LYS A 21 7.71 6.49 -8.23
N ILE A 22 8.65 6.22 -7.33
CA ILE A 22 9.65 5.15 -7.53
C ILE A 22 8.96 3.79 -7.64
N TYR A 23 8.07 3.45 -6.71
CA TYR A 23 7.36 2.18 -6.72
C TYR A 23 6.35 2.08 -7.86
N ASP A 24 5.61 3.14 -8.14
CA ASP A 24 4.64 3.17 -9.25
C ASP A 24 5.35 2.99 -10.59
N SER A 25 6.50 3.62 -10.79
CA SER A 25 7.30 3.45 -12.01
C SER A 25 7.81 2.01 -12.19
N ALA A 26 8.16 1.34 -11.10
CA ALA A 26 8.58 -0.06 -11.15
C ALA A 26 7.40 -1.00 -11.44
N LEU A 27 6.27 -0.77 -10.76
CA LEU A 27 5.09 -1.64 -10.83
C LEU A 27 4.27 -1.46 -12.11
N ILE A 28 4.56 -0.45 -12.92
CA ILE A 28 3.87 -0.25 -14.20
C ILE A 28 3.99 -1.47 -15.13
N LYS A 29 5.08 -2.24 -15.00
CA LYS A 29 5.30 -3.47 -15.76
C LYS A 29 4.22 -4.52 -15.56
N VAL A 30 3.56 -4.49 -14.42
CA VAL A 30 2.45 -5.39 -14.07
C VAL A 30 1.12 -4.64 -13.94
N ASP A 31 1.08 -3.40 -14.45
CA ASP A 31 -0.13 -2.57 -14.48
C ASP A 31 -0.72 -2.32 -13.10
N LEU A 32 0.15 -2.10 -12.10
CA LEU A 32 -0.25 -1.79 -10.73
C LEU A 32 0.41 -0.50 -10.24
N LYS A 33 -0.26 0.14 -9.29
CA LYS A 33 0.29 1.20 -8.45
C LYS A 33 0.63 0.63 -7.08
N ILE A 34 1.50 1.30 -6.33
CA ILE A 34 1.91 0.85 -4.99
C ILE A 34 0.73 0.70 -4.03
N THR A 35 -0.27 1.58 -4.12
CA THR A 35 -1.49 1.48 -3.30
C THR A 35 -2.32 0.24 -3.62
N GLN A 36 -2.41 -0.13 -4.88
CA GLN A 36 -3.07 -1.36 -5.33
C GLN A 36 -2.30 -2.60 -4.88
N PHE A 37 -0.99 -2.60 -5.06
CA PHE A 37 -0.09 -3.66 -4.57
C PHE A 37 -0.26 -3.87 -3.06
N SER A 38 -0.22 -2.80 -2.29
CA SER A 38 -0.40 -2.85 -0.83
C SER A 38 -1.75 -3.44 -0.45
N THR A 39 -2.81 -3.03 -1.15
CA THR A 39 -4.16 -3.56 -0.91
C THR A 39 -4.22 -5.07 -1.19
N LEU A 40 -3.70 -5.51 -2.34
CA LEU A 40 -3.65 -6.94 -2.69
C LEU A 40 -2.83 -7.75 -1.69
N LYS A 41 -1.70 -7.21 -1.24
CA LYS A 41 -0.82 -7.86 -0.27
C LYS A 41 -1.52 -8.05 1.08
N ASN A 42 -2.27 -7.05 1.52
CA ASN A 42 -3.03 -7.12 2.77
C ASN A 42 -4.22 -8.08 2.65
N ILE A 43 -4.90 -8.12 1.51
CA ILE A 43 -5.96 -9.12 1.26
C ILE A 43 -5.38 -10.53 1.29
N GLN A 44 -4.21 -10.75 0.67
CA GLN A 44 -3.51 -12.04 0.73
C GLN A 44 -3.23 -12.46 2.16
N LYS A 45 -2.75 -11.53 2.98
CA LYS A 45 -2.44 -11.77 4.40
C LYS A 45 -3.67 -12.19 5.20
N LEU A 46 -4.81 -11.55 4.94
CA LEU A 46 -6.06 -11.81 5.64
C LEU A 46 -6.81 -13.04 5.10
N GLY A 47 -6.55 -13.43 3.85
CA GLY A 47 -7.28 -14.47 3.15
C GLY A 47 -8.64 -13.99 2.68
N LYS A 48 -9.70 -14.35 3.38
CA LYS A 48 -11.04 -13.77 3.22
C LYS A 48 -11.20 -12.64 4.22
N THR A 49 -11.62 -11.48 3.75
CA THR A 49 -11.78 -10.32 4.61
C THR A 49 -13.04 -9.53 4.24
N ASN A 50 -13.28 -8.46 4.95
CA ASN A 50 -14.37 -7.53 4.70
C ASN A 50 -13.83 -6.10 4.60
N PHE A 51 -14.68 -5.18 4.20
CA PHE A 51 -14.32 -3.79 4.03
C PHE A 51 -13.78 -3.16 5.32
N LYS A 52 -14.41 -3.45 6.46
CA LYS A 52 -14.05 -2.89 7.77
C LYS A 52 -12.63 -3.31 8.18
N ASP A 53 -12.35 -4.60 8.15
CA ASP A 53 -11.05 -5.15 8.58
C ASP A 53 -9.94 -4.71 7.65
N LEU A 54 -10.20 -4.68 6.34
CA LEU A 54 -9.23 -4.21 5.35
C LEU A 54 -8.93 -2.71 5.53
N SER A 55 -9.94 -1.89 5.75
CA SER A 55 -9.78 -0.45 6.00
C SER A 55 -8.94 -0.18 7.24
N TYR A 56 -9.19 -0.95 8.30
CA TYR A 56 -8.42 -0.85 9.54
C TYR A 56 -6.95 -1.18 9.30
N LEU A 57 -6.68 -2.27 8.59
CA LEU A 57 -5.30 -2.71 8.34
C LEU A 57 -4.54 -1.75 7.40
N LEU A 58 -5.22 -1.19 6.41
CA LEU A 58 -4.62 -0.24 5.47
C LEU A 58 -4.40 1.15 6.06
N GLU A 59 -5.07 1.47 7.16
CA GLU A 59 -5.02 2.81 7.80
C GLU A 59 -5.35 3.96 6.83
N LEU A 60 -6.22 3.69 5.86
CA LEU A 60 -6.69 4.65 4.87
C LEU A 60 -8.14 5.03 5.17
N ASP A 61 -8.54 6.20 4.69
CA ASP A 61 -9.94 6.61 4.80
C ASP A 61 -10.86 5.71 3.96
N ARG A 62 -12.13 5.67 4.35
CA ARG A 62 -13.14 4.82 3.74
C ARG A 62 -13.27 5.04 2.23
N THR A 63 -13.26 6.29 1.78
CA THR A 63 -13.40 6.65 0.37
C THR A 63 -12.23 6.13 -0.46
N THR A 64 -11.01 6.28 0.05
CA THR A 64 -9.78 5.79 -0.61
C THR A 64 -9.79 4.26 -0.73
N VAL A 65 -10.16 3.55 0.35
CA VAL A 65 -10.25 2.08 0.33
C VAL A 65 -11.31 1.61 -0.65
N LEU A 66 -12.49 2.22 -0.63
CA LEU A 66 -13.58 1.86 -1.56
C LEU A 66 -13.16 2.07 -3.01
N ARG A 67 -12.49 3.17 -3.31
CA ARG A 67 -11.98 3.46 -4.66
C ARG A 67 -10.96 2.43 -5.12
N ASN A 68 -10.05 2.02 -4.24
CA ASN A 68 -9.08 0.97 -4.55
C ASN A 68 -9.77 -0.38 -4.80
N ILE A 69 -10.72 -0.75 -3.97
CA ILE A 69 -11.49 -1.99 -4.13
C ILE A 69 -12.24 -1.99 -5.47
N GLU A 70 -12.92 -0.92 -5.82
CA GLU A 70 -13.64 -0.80 -7.09
C GLU A 70 -12.72 -0.99 -8.31
N LYS A 71 -11.53 -0.38 -8.28
CA LYS A 71 -10.54 -0.54 -9.34
C LYS A 71 -10.05 -1.98 -9.46
N LEU A 72 -9.75 -2.62 -8.33
CA LEU A 72 -9.27 -4.00 -8.29
C LEU A 72 -10.34 -5.00 -8.75
N ILE A 73 -11.62 -4.73 -8.47
CA ILE A 73 -12.74 -5.51 -9.01
C ILE A 73 -12.78 -5.40 -10.54
N LYS A 74 -12.69 -4.19 -11.07
CA LYS A 74 -12.68 -3.95 -12.53
C LYS A 74 -11.53 -4.65 -13.22
N MET A 75 -10.39 -4.76 -12.55
CA MET A 75 -9.22 -5.47 -13.05
C MET A 75 -9.32 -6.98 -12.87
N ASN A 76 -10.40 -7.47 -12.28
CA ASN A 76 -10.62 -8.88 -11.95
C ASN A 76 -9.55 -9.49 -11.02
N LEU A 77 -8.98 -8.67 -10.15
CA LEU A 77 -7.93 -9.12 -9.23
C LEU A 77 -8.48 -9.54 -7.86
N ILE A 78 -9.66 -9.04 -7.51
CA ILE A 78 -10.38 -9.42 -6.29
C ILE A 78 -11.84 -9.74 -6.61
N SER A 79 -12.43 -10.60 -5.79
CA SER A 79 -13.86 -10.82 -5.77
C SER A 79 -14.48 -10.13 -4.56
N TYR A 80 -15.69 -9.62 -4.74
CA TYR A 80 -16.45 -8.89 -3.74
C TYR A 80 -17.87 -9.41 -3.79
N LYS A 81 -18.11 -10.51 -3.07
CA LYS A 81 -19.38 -11.26 -3.13
C LYS A 81 -20.00 -11.37 -1.75
N ASN A 82 -21.31 -11.48 -1.73
CA ASN A 82 -22.03 -11.79 -0.50
C ASN A 82 -21.60 -13.16 0.03
N GLU A 83 -21.41 -13.24 1.34
CA GLU A 83 -21.28 -14.50 2.03
C GLU A 83 -22.60 -15.29 1.90
N GLN A 84 -22.50 -16.62 1.82
CA GLN A 84 -23.67 -17.50 1.71
C GLN A 84 -24.65 -17.22 2.85
N ASN A 85 -25.90 -16.89 2.51
CA ASN A 85 -26.99 -16.56 3.44
C ASN A 85 -26.75 -15.30 4.30
N SER A 86 -25.88 -14.37 3.86
CA SER A 86 -25.59 -13.13 4.57
C SER A 86 -25.59 -11.94 3.62
N LYS A 87 -25.87 -10.75 4.15
CA LYS A 87 -25.69 -9.47 3.44
C LYS A 87 -24.26 -8.97 3.48
N ASN A 88 -23.39 -9.62 4.26
CA ASN A 88 -21.99 -9.24 4.38
C ASN A 88 -21.21 -9.65 3.13
N LYS A 89 -20.42 -8.73 2.62
CA LYS A 89 -19.58 -8.98 1.46
C LYS A 89 -18.20 -9.42 1.87
N ILE A 90 -17.71 -10.47 1.24
CA ILE A 90 -16.37 -11.00 1.42
C ILE A 90 -15.48 -10.52 0.29
N ILE A 91 -14.29 -10.05 0.66
CA ILE A 91 -13.23 -9.64 -0.24
C ILE A 91 -12.16 -10.73 -0.22
N GLN A 92 -11.75 -11.19 -1.37
CA GLN A 92 -10.64 -12.15 -1.50
C GLN A 92 -9.97 -12.00 -2.87
N LEU A 93 -8.74 -12.47 -2.99
CA LEU A 93 -8.04 -12.50 -4.26
C LEU A 93 -8.69 -13.53 -5.20
N THR A 94 -8.79 -13.16 -6.48
CA THR A 94 -9.08 -14.12 -7.54
C THR A 94 -7.82 -14.92 -7.89
N THR A 95 -7.95 -15.96 -8.70
CA THR A 95 -6.80 -16.68 -9.26
C THR A 95 -5.89 -15.74 -10.07
N VAL A 96 -6.51 -14.85 -10.86
CA VAL A 96 -5.78 -13.83 -11.62
C VAL A 96 -5.08 -12.86 -10.67
N GLY A 97 -5.74 -12.44 -9.60
CA GLY A 97 -5.17 -11.56 -8.58
C GLY A 97 -3.96 -12.19 -7.88
N LYS A 98 -4.03 -13.45 -7.52
CA LYS A 98 -2.91 -14.20 -6.93
C LYS A 98 -1.70 -14.25 -7.86
N SER A 99 -1.93 -14.51 -9.15
CA SER A 99 -0.88 -14.56 -10.16
C SER A 99 -0.23 -13.18 -10.35
N LYS A 100 -1.05 -12.14 -10.49
CA LYS A 100 -0.58 -10.77 -10.62
C LYS A 100 0.25 -10.34 -9.40
N LEU A 101 -0.20 -10.69 -8.22
CA LEU A 101 0.50 -10.35 -6.98
C LEU A 101 1.87 -11.05 -6.89
N ARG A 102 1.98 -12.32 -7.32
CA ARG A 102 3.27 -13.01 -7.37
C ARG A 102 4.29 -12.27 -8.24
N GLU A 103 3.87 -11.83 -9.43
CA GLU A 103 4.72 -11.03 -10.32
C GLU A 103 5.10 -9.69 -9.69
N ALA A 104 4.13 -9.02 -9.08
CA ALA A 104 4.33 -7.73 -8.45
C ALA A 104 5.29 -7.80 -7.25
N ILE A 105 5.25 -8.87 -6.46
CA ILE A 105 6.14 -9.08 -5.32
C ILE A 105 7.61 -9.08 -5.76
N ILE A 106 7.93 -9.74 -6.85
CA ILE A 106 9.30 -9.79 -7.39
C ILE A 106 9.79 -8.38 -7.72
N ILE A 107 8.97 -7.60 -8.41
CA ILE A 107 9.29 -6.21 -8.79
C ILE A 107 9.42 -5.33 -7.55
N TRP A 108 8.51 -5.49 -6.59
CA TRP A 108 8.54 -4.75 -5.33
C TRP A 108 9.83 -5.04 -4.54
N GLU A 109 10.22 -6.31 -4.43
CA GLU A 109 11.44 -6.72 -3.72
C GLU A 109 12.69 -6.13 -4.37
N GLU A 110 12.78 -6.17 -5.70
CA GLU A 110 13.89 -5.55 -6.43
C GLU A 110 13.97 -4.04 -6.17
N THR A 111 12.83 -3.37 -6.19
CA THR A 111 12.73 -1.94 -5.91
C THR A 111 13.12 -1.64 -4.47
N GLN A 112 12.69 -2.47 -3.53
CA GLN A 112 13.01 -2.38 -2.11
C GLN A 112 14.53 -2.49 -1.89
N HIS A 113 15.19 -3.44 -2.55
CA HIS A 113 16.65 -3.59 -2.47
C HIS A 113 17.38 -2.36 -3.00
N LYS A 114 16.93 -1.79 -4.12
CA LYS A 114 17.51 -0.55 -4.67
C LYS A 114 17.33 0.63 -3.71
N TYR A 115 16.17 0.74 -3.12
CA TYR A 115 15.86 1.77 -2.13
C TYR A 115 16.74 1.65 -0.89
N ILE A 116 16.84 0.45 -0.32
CA ILE A 116 17.69 0.17 0.86
C ILE A 116 19.16 0.49 0.54
N LYS A 117 19.63 0.09 -0.63
CA LYS A 117 21.02 0.36 -1.06
C LYS A 117 21.28 1.86 -1.22
N ALA A 118 20.35 2.59 -1.81
CA ALA A 118 20.48 4.03 -2.01
C ALA A 118 20.47 4.80 -0.69
N LEU A 119 19.64 4.40 0.25
CA LEU A 119 19.50 5.05 1.55
C LEU A 119 20.59 4.63 2.54
N GLY A 120 21.05 3.38 2.45
CA GLY A 120 21.88 2.71 3.43
C GLY A 120 21.08 1.99 4.49
N ILE A 121 21.52 0.82 4.91
CA ILE A 121 20.78 -0.03 5.85
C ILE A 121 20.52 0.63 7.20
N LYS A 122 21.46 1.41 7.70
CA LYS A 122 21.31 2.14 8.96
C LYS A 122 20.18 3.16 8.87
N ASN A 123 20.19 4.00 7.83
CA ASN A 123 19.16 5.01 7.60
C ASN A 123 17.79 4.38 7.35
N TYR A 124 17.75 3.27 6.61
CA TYR A 124 16.53 2.52 6.36
C TYR A 124 15.87 2.05 7.66
N LYS A 125 16.66 1.52 8.60
CA LYS A 125 16.17 1.10 9.92
C LYS A 125 15.73 2.29 10.79
N GLU A 126 16.48 3.38 10.74
CA GLU A 126 16.14 4.61 11.47
C GLU A 126 14.82 5.22 11.00
N ILE A 127 14.56 5.20 9.68
CA ILE A 127 13.30 5.68 9.12
C ILE A 127 12.12 4.89 9.67
N ASP A 128 12.22 3.58 9.75
CA ASP A 128 11.14 2.74 10.28
C ASP A 128 10.81 3.11 11.73
N THR A 129 11.84 3.31 12.54
CA THR A 129 11.69 3.76 13.93
C THR A 129 11.01 5.13 14.00
N LEU A 130 11.42 6.08 13.16
CA LEU A 130 10.86 7.44 13.15
C LEU A 130 9.41 7.45 12.65
N ILE A 131 9.09 6.69 11.61
CA ILE A 131 7.72 6.56 11.10
C ILE A 131 6.81 6.03 12.22
N THR A 132 7.24 4.99 12.92
CA THR A 132 6.48 4.41 14.02
C THR A 132 6.23 5.43 15.14
N LYS A 133 7.24 6.19 15.51
CA LYS A 133 7.09 7.25 16.53
C LYS A 133 6.15 8.35 16.08
N ILE A 134 6.30 8.83 14.84
CA ILE A 134 5.43 9.89 14.29
C ILE A 134 3.98 9.45 14.26
N SER A 135 3.72 8.19 13.88
CA SER A 135 2.37 7.63 13.79
C SER A 135 1.66 7.54 15.14
N LYS A 136 2.41 7.58 16.24
CA LYS A 136 1.86 7.49 17.61
C LYS A 136 1.70 8.85 18.29
N ILE A 137 2.09 9.94 17.65
CA ILE A 137 1.93 11.27 18.22
C ILE A 137 0.45 11.60 18.34
N ASN A 138 0.05 12.02 19.52
CA ASN A 138 -1.31 12.44 19.82
C ASN A 138 -1.22 13.73 20.68
N ILE A 139 -1.47 14.88 20.06
CA ILE A 139 -1.44 16.20 20.68
C ILE A 139 -2.67 17.00 20.35
#